data_3d2af921d67bd973d3b187d9fb033389
#
_entry.id   3d2af921d67bd973d3b187d9fb033389
#
_cell.length_a   1.000
_cell.length_b   1.000
_cell.length_c   1.000
_cell.angle_alpha   90.00
_cell.angle_beta   90.00
_cell.angle_gamma   90.00
#
_symmetry.space_group_name_H-M   'P 1'
#
loop_
_entity.id
_entity.type
_entity.pdbx_description
1 polymer ?
#
loop_
_entity_poly.entity_id
_entity_poly.type
_entity_poly.pdbx_seq_one_letter_code
_entity_poly.pdbx_strand_id
1 'polypeptide(L)'
;VTDWQKEFGLPANFIKGGLCMSGLYDMKPVRLSKRSSYIKFTDDMEAAMSTQRQIEKLRTPIIVTYGTFETPEFQRQSREFAALVKAAGKPVELIEAPNYNHFEMCEALADPYGPNGRAALGLIRSV
;
A
#
# COMPACT_ATOMS: atom_id res chain seq x y z
N VAL A 1 8.14 -4.25 4.85
CA VAL A 1 9.21 -3.33 4.44
C VAL A 1 10.56 -4.04 4.56
N THR A 2 10.84 -4.86 3.56
CA THR A 2 12.06 -5.68 3.49
C THR A 2 13.27 -4.81 3.20
N ASP A 3 14.36 -5.02 3.90
CA ASP A 3 15.66 -4.42 3.57
C ASP A 3 16.34 -5.24 2.47
N TRP A 4 15.99 -4.94 1.22
CA TRP A 4 16.48 -5.65 0.04
C TRP A 4 18.00 -5.61 -0.10
N GLN A 5 18.64 -4.52 0.34
CA GLN A 5 20.08 -4.41 0.29
C GLN A 5 20.75 -5.39 1.27
N LYS A 6 20.26 -5.42 2.51
CA LYS A 6 20.81 -6.28 3.57
C LYS A 6 20.53 -7.76 3.32
N GLU A 7 19.29 -8.08 2.92
CA GLU A 7 18.84 -9.47 2.81
C GLU A 7 19.27 -10.14 1.50
N PHE A 8 19.36 -9.38 0.40
CA PHE A 8 19.58 -9.92 -0.94
C PHE A 8 20.76 -9.29 -1.68
N GLY A 9 21.53 -8.40 -1.06
CA GLY A 9 22.66 -7.72 -1.70
C GLY A 9 22.28 -6.78 -2.85
N LEU A 10 21.01 -6.35 -2.92
CA LEU A 10 20.52 -5.49 -4.00
C LEU A 10 20.87 -4.03 -3.72
N PRO A 11 21.00 -3.18 -4.77
CA PRO A 11 21.23 -1.74 -4.59
C PRO A 11 20.14 -1.10 -3.75
N ALA A 12 20.49 -0.08 -2.95
CA ALA A 12 19.55 0.64 -2.09
C ALA A 12 18.37 1.26 -2.86
N ASN A 13 18.58 1.58 -4.15
CA ASN A 13 17.59 2.12 -5.07
C ASN A 13 17.03 1.07 -6.05
N PHE A 14 17.08 -0.20 -5.72
CA PHE A 14 16.60 -1.29 -6.59
C PHE A 14 15.11 -1.12 -6.92
N ILE A 15 14.28 -0.86 -5.90
CA ILE A 15 12.87 -0.54 -6.09
C ILE A 15 12.76 0.97 -6.36
N LYS A 16 12.31 1.33 -7.56
CA LYS A 16 12.26 2.73 -8.02
C LYS A 16 10.99 3.45 -7.61
N GLY A 17 9.90 2.72 -7.44
CA GLY A 17 8.61 3.23 -7.04
C GLY A 17 7.65 2.12 -6.64
N GLY A 18 6.53 2.46 -6.01
CA GLY A 18 5.52 1.49 -5.59
C GLY A 18 4.10 1.95 -5.86
N LEU A 19 3.29 1.09 -6.45
CA LEU A 19 1.84 1.27 -6.53
C LEU A 19 1.19 0.35 -5.50
N CYS A 20 0.58 0.95 -4.48
CA CYS A 20 -0.06 0.27 -3.36
C CYS A 20 -1.58 0.34 -3.53
N MET A 21 -2.19 -0.71 -4.09
CA MET A 21 -3.63 -0.77 -4.35
C MET A 21 -4.35 -1.47 -3.22
N SER A 22 -5.38 -0.84 -2.64
CA SER A 22 -6.29 -1.46 -1.66
C SER A 22 -5.56 -2.15 -0.50
N GLY A 23 -4.52 -1.52 0.02
CA GLY A 23 -3.65 -2.09 1.04
C GLY A 23 -4.24 -2.04 2.45
N LEU A 24 -3.78 -2.96 3.30
CA LEU A 24 -3.95 -2.91 4.74
C LEU A 24 -2.58 -2.61 5.36
N TYR A 25 -2.43 -1.44 5.93
CA TYR A 25 -1.15 -0.89 6.40
C TYR A 25 -0.96 -0.96 7.92
N ASP A 26 -2.07 -1.15 8.67
CA ASP A 26 -2.07 -1.50 10.08
C ASP A 26 -2.76 -2.86 10.26
N MET A 27 -2.04 -3.81 10.80
CA MET A 27 -2.53 -5.18 11.00
C MET A 27 -3.36 -5.36 12.27
N LYS A 28 -3.40 -4.37 13.17
CA LYS A 28 -4.18 -4.47 14.40
C LYS A 28 -5.69 -4.67 14.15
N PRO A 29 -6.36 -3.86 13.31
CA PRO A 29 -7.77 -4.10 12.97
C PRO A 29 -8.00 -5.46 12.28
N VAL A 30 -7.05 -5.90 11.45
CA VAL A 30 -7.11 -7.22 10.80
C VAL A 30 -7.05 -8.34 11.82
N ARG A 31 -6.13 -8.24 12.79
CA ARG A 31 -6.00 -9.17 13.90
C ARG A 31 -7.26 -9.24 14.77
N LEU A 32 -7.94 -8.11 14.97
CA LEU A 32 -9.18 -8.03 15.74
C LEU A 32 -10.43 -8.46 14.95
N SER A 33 -10.28 -8.74 13.66
CA SER A 33 -11.38 -9.18 12.80
C SER A 33 -11.62 -10.69 12.86
N LYS A 34 -12.66 -11.14 12.14
CA LYS A 34 -12.96 -12.56 11.98
C LYS A 34 -11.78 -13.37 11.38
N ARG A 35 -10.79 -12.72 10.76
CA ARG A 35 -9.60 -13.40 10.22
C ARG A 35 -8.81 -14.13 11.29
N SER A 36 -8.84 -13.67 12.54
CA SER A 36 -8.20 -14.35 13.67
C SER A 36 -8.80 -15.71 14.02
N SER A 37 -9.95 -16.06 13.45
CA SER A 37 -10.53 -17.41 13.63
C SER A 37 -9.75 -18.49 12.86
N TYR A 38 -8.99 -18.11 11.83
CA TYR A 38 -8.22 -19.05 11.00
C TYR A 38 -6.74 -18.65 10.82
N ILE A 39 -6.36 -17.44 11.21
CA ILE A 39 -4.95 -16.98 11.23
C ILE A 39 -4.58 -16.66 12.68
N LYS A 40 -3.52 -17.33 13.18
CA LYS A 40 -2.97 -17.01 14.50
C LYS A 40 -2.02 -15.81 14.40
N PHE A 41 -2.56 -14.62 14.55
CA PHE A 41 -1.73 -13.41 14.64
C PHE A 41 -0.98 -13.36 15.97
N THR A 42 0.33 -13.17 15.90
CA THR A 42 1.17 -12.85 17.06
C THR A 42 1.45 -11.35 17.11
N ASP A 43 1.97 -10.87 18.25
CA ASP A 43 2.39 -9.46 18.38
C ASP A 43 3.53 -9.13 17.40
N ASP A 44 4.46 -10.08 17.20
CA ASP A 44 5.57 -9.92 16.25
C ASP A 44 5.06 -9.84 14.80
N MET A 45 4.09 -10.67 14.42
CA MET A 45 3.47 -10.60 13.09
C MET A 45 2.74 -9.28 12.88
N GLU A 46 1.97 -8.81 13.86
CA GLU A 46 1.29 -7.52 13.79
C GLU A 46 2.31 -6.39 13.62
N ALA A 47 3.37 -6.38 14.40
CA ALA A 47 4.41 -5.36 14.32
C ALA A 47 5.16 -5.40 12.98
N ALA A 48 5.57 -6.59 12.52
CA ALA A 48 6.36 -6.78 11.31
C ALA A 48 5.56 -6.45 10.02
N MET A 49 4.26 -6.74 10.02
CA MET A 49 3.40 -6.57 8.84
C MET A 49 2.67 -5.23 8.81
N SER A 50 2.68 -4.45 9.90
CA SER A 50 2.09 -3.10 9.93
C SER A 50 3.04 -2.09 9.30
N THR A 51 2.96 -1.94 7.97
CA THR A 51 3.89 -1.10 7.20
C THR A 51 3.83 0.37 7.61
N GLN A 52 2.68 0.87 8.08
CA GLN A 52 2.57 2.24 8.58
C GLN A 52 3.43 2.51 9.83
N ARG A 53 3.82 1.46 10.57
CA ARG A 53 4.73 1.57 11.73
C ARG A 53 6.21 1.59 11.32
N GLN A 54 6.51 1.50 10.02
CA GLN A 54 7.85 1.37 9.46
C GLN A 54 8.10 2.35 8.32
N ILE A 55 7.40 3.48 8.31
CA ILE A 55 7.47 4.50 7.26
C ILE A 55 8.89 5.05 7.09
N GLU A 56 9.68 5.07 8.17
CA GLU A 56 11.08 5.49 8.12
C GLU A 56 11.93 4.66 7.14
N LYS A 57 11.55 3.39 6.92
CA LYS A 57 12.24 2.48 5.97
C LYS A 57 11.85 2.72 4.51
N LEU A 58 10.79 3.46 4.22
CA LEU A 58 10.38 3.76 2.86
C LEU A 58 11.42 4.64 2.16
N ARG A 59 11.95 4.17 1.03
CA ARG A 59 13.03 4.82 0.27
C ARG A 59 12.62 5.32 -1.11
N THR A 60 11.41 4.98 -1.54
CA THR A 60 10.94 5.25 -2.91
C THR A 60 9.62 6.01 -2.89
N PRO A 61 9.32 6.79 -3.95
CA PRO A 61 7.99 7.35 -4.11
C PRO A 61 6.95 6.24 -4.22
N ILE A 62 5.77 6.49 -3.66
CA ILE A 62 4.64 5.57 -3.74
C ILE A 62 3.37 6.27 -4.19
N ILE A 63 2.52 5.50 -4.85
CA ILE A 63 1.13 5.87 -5.13
C ILE A 63 0.25 4.91 -4.33
N VAL A 64 -0.67 5.45 -3.54
CA VAL A 64 -1.68 4.69 -2.79
C VAL A 64 -3.01 4.87 -3.49
N THR A 65 -3.68 3.76 -3.84
CA THR A 65 -5.00 3.81 -4.47
C THR A 65 -6.02 2.98 -3.70
N TYR A 66 -7.27 3.42 -3.68
CA TYR A 66 -8.39 2.67 -3.13
C TYR A 66 -9.68 2.97 -3.90
N GLY A 67 -10.61 2.02 -3.88
CA GLY A 67 -11.92 2.15 -4.52
C GLY A 67 -12.99 2.68 -3.56
N THR A 68 -13.91 3.51 -4.06
CA THR A 68 -14.99 4.06 -3.21
C THR A 68 -16.04 3.04 -2.80
N PHE A 69 -16.09 1.88 -3.48
CA PHE A 69 -16.96 0.74 -3.11
C PHE A 69 -16.25 -0.32 -2.28
N GLU A 70 -15.01 -0.06 -1.85
CA GLU A 70 -14.36 -0.90 -0.85
C GLU A 70 -14.96 -0.70 0.54
N THR A 71 -14.73 -1.65 1.43
CA THR A 71 -15.19 -1.50 2.81
C THR A 71 -14.56 -0.28 3.47
N PRO A 72 -15.23 0.35 4.45
CA PRO A 72 -14.72 1.55 5.12
C PRO A 72 -13.31 1.40 5.67
N GLU A 73 -12.91 0.19 6.08
CA GLU A 73 -11.59 -0.05 6.65
C GLU A 73 -10.47 0.03 5.60
N PHE A 74 -10.66 -0.50 4.38
CA PHE A 74 -9.68 -0.34 3.29
C PHE A 74 -9.51 1.13 2.92
N GLN A 75 -10.62 1.86 2.79
CA GLN A 75 -10.60 3.29 2.48
C GLN A 75 -9.91 4.09 3.57
N ARG A 76 -10.24 3.81 4.85
CA ARG A 76 -9.62 4.49 6.00
C ARG A 76 -8.12 4.27 6.04
N GLN A 77 -7.67 3.02 5.96
CA GLN A 77 -6.25 2.69 6.03
C GLN A 77 -5.45 3.28 4.87
N SER A 78 -6.01 3.31 3.66
CA SER A 78 -5.35 3.92 2.51
C SER A 78 -5.15 5.43 2.70
N ARG A 79 -6.18 6.14 3.16
CA ARG A 79 -6.09 7.58 3.45
C ARG A 79 -5.11 7.88 4.58
N GLU A 80 -5.21 7.12 5.68
CA GLU A 80 -4.35 7.31 6.86
C GLU A 80 -2.88 7.03 6.52
N PHE A 81 -2.60 5.94 5.83
CA PHE A 81 -1.24 5.61 5.43
C PHE A 81 -0.62 6.69 4.54
N ALA A 82 -1.35 7.15 3.51
CA ALA A 82 -0.87 8.23 2.66
C ALA A 82 -0.62 9.52 3.45
N ALA A 83 -1.50 9.86 4.40
CA ALA A 83 -1.32 11.02 5.27
C ALA A 83 -0.06 10.90 6.14
N LEU A 84 0.17 9.73 6.74
CA LEU A 84 1.36 9.47 7.57
C LEU A 84 2.65 9.53 6.74
N VAL A 85 2.66 8.96 5.53
CA VAL A 85 3.82 9.03 4.62
C VAL A 85 4.12 10.48 4.24
N LYS A 86 3.08 11.26 3.92
CA LYS A 86 3.20 12.70 3.62
C LYS A 86 3.73 13.50 4.83
N ALA A 87 3.20 13.23 6.02
CA ALA A 87 3.66 13.87 7.26
C ALA A 87 5.12 13.55 7.59
N ALA A 88 5.61 12.37 7.18
CA ALA A 88 7.02 11.98 7.28
C ALA A 88 7.92 12.62 6.19
N GLY A 89 7.39 13.54 5.38
CA GLY A 89 8.13 14.24 4.33
C GLY A 89 8.51 13.35 3.14
N LYS A 90 7.83 12.22 2.95
CA LYS A 90 8.13 11.28 1.87
C LYS A 90 7.16 11.44 0.70
N PRO A 91 7.65 11.23 -0.56
CA PRO A 91 6.82 11.40 -1.73
C PRO A 91 5.71 10.34 -1.79
N VAL A 92 4.47 10.79 -1.80
CA VAL A 92 3.28 9.96 -1.90
C VAL A 92 2.18 10.69 -2.66
N GLU A 93 1.48 9.94 -3.52
CA GLU A 93 0.25 10.34 -4.16
C GLU A 93 -0.88 9.45 -3.65
N LEU A 94 -2.07 10.04 -3.40
CA LEU A 94 -3.28 9.29 -3.04
C LEU A 94 -4.29 9.45 -4.16
N ILE A 95 -4.76 8.32 -4.70
CA ILE A 95 -5.77 8.27 -5.76
C ILE A 95 -7.01 7.54 -5.24
N GLU A 96 -8.14 8.21 -5.27
CA GLU A 96 -9.44 7.62 -5.06
C GLU A 96 -9.99 7.15 -6.42
N ALA A 97 -10.33 5.86 -6.52
CA ALA A 97 -10.93 5.26 -7.70
C ALA A 97 -12.47 5.21 -7.53
N PRO A 98 -13.24 6.11 -8.17
CA PRO A 98 -14.67 6.16 -7.97
C PRO A 98 -15.36 4.92 -8.56
N ASN A 99 -16.29 4.34 -7.78
CA ASN A 99 -17.13 3.20 -8.16
C ASN A 99 -16.40 1.86 -8.35
N TYR A 100 -15.16 1.74 -7.89
CA TYR A 100 -14.45 0.46 -7.87
C TYR A 100 -14.58 -0.22 -6.51
N ASN A 101 -14.87 -1.52 -6.51
CA ASN A 101 -14.79 -2.38 -5.34
C ASN A 101 -13.39 -3.03 -5.23
N HIS A 102 -13.14 -3.78 -4.16
CA HIS A 102 -11.84 -4.35 -3.86
C HIS A 102 -11.28 -5.27 -4.97
N PHE A 103 -12.12 -6.05 -5.62
CA PHE A 103 -11.71 -6.97 -6.68
C PHE A 103 -11.43 -6.23 -7.99
N GLU A 104 -12.29 -5.27 -8.33
CA GLU A 104 -12.15 -4.43 -9.51
C GLU A 104 -10.88 -3.57 -9.46
N MET A 105 -10.38 -3.23 -8.27
CA MET A 105 -9.12 -2.49 -8.14
C MET A 105 -7.94 -3.22 -8.79
N CYS A 106 -7.87 -4.56 -8.66
CA CYS A 106 -6.84 -5.36 -9.32
C CYS A 106 -7.06 -5.45 -10.84
N GLU A 107 -8.31 -5.61 -11.27
CA GLU A 107 -8.67 -5.68 -12.69
C GLU A 107 -8.39 -4.35 -13.40
N ALA A 108 -8.65 -3.23 -12.72
CA ALA A 108 -8.39 -1.89 -13.24
C ALA A 108 -6.91 -1.60 -13.54
N LEU A 109 -5.99 -2.42 -13.07
CA LEU A 109 -4.57 -2.31 -13.42
C LEU A 109 -4.32 -2.61 -14.92
N ALA A 110 -5.13 -3.49 -15.51
CA ALA A 110 -5.02 -3.86 -16.92
C ALA A 110 -5.58 -2.79 -17.89
N ASP A 111 -6.35 -1.82 -17.39
CA ASP A 111 -6.90 -0.73 -18.18
C ASP A 111 -5.94 0.49 -18.17
N PRO A 112 -5.25 0.80 -19.29
CA PRO A 112 -4.31 1.92 -19.33
C PRO A 112 -4.99 3.30 -19.21
N TYR A 113 -6.31 3.36 -19.34
CA TYR A 113 -7.11 4.57 -19.19
C TYR A 113 -7.80 4.67 -17.81
N GLY A 114 -7.86 3.57 -17.08
CA GLY A 114 -8.39 3.51 -15.74
C GLY A 114 -7.44 4.12 -14.67
N PRO A 115 -7.91 4.32 -13.44
CA PRO A 115 -7.13 4.99 -12.40
C PRO A 115 -5.81 4.27 -12.09
N ASN A 116 -5.84 2.95 -11.92
CA ASN A 116 -4.66 2.16 -11.54
C ASN A 116 -3.70 1.96 -12.70
N GLY A 117 -4.20 1.69 -13.91
CA GLY A 117 -3.35 1.54 -15.10
C GLY A 117 -2.63 2.84 -15.46
N ARG A 118 -3.32 3.98 -15.40
CA ARG A 118 -2.67 5.30 -15.59
C ARG A 118 -1.62 5.57 -14.52
N ALA A 119 -1.92 5.28 -13.24
CA ALA A 119 -0.97 5.44 -12.15
C ALA A 119 0.27 4.57 -12.35
N ALA A 120 0.09 3.29 -12.71
CA ALA A 120 1.19 2.37 -13.01
C ALA A 120 2.07 2.86 -14.17
N LEU A 121 1.45 3.26 -15.29
CA LEU A 121 2.18 3.79 -16.45
C LEU A 121 2.90 5.09 -16.14
N GLY A 122 2.28 5.99 -15.36
CA GLY A 122 2.91 7.22 -14.89
C GLY A 122 4.15 6.94 -14.04
N LEU A 123 4.02 6.00 -13.10
CA LEU A 123 5.13 5.60 -12.23
C LEU A 123 6.29 4.98 -13.04
N ILE A 124 5.99 4.07 -13.97
CA ILE A 124 7.01 3.43 -14.84
C ILE A 124 7.78 4.48 -15.67
N ARG A 125 7.11 5.53 -16.15
CA ARG A 125 7.73 6.58 -16.97
C ARG A 125 8.53 7.59 -16.16
N SER A 126 8.31 7.65 -14.84
CA SER A 126 8.95 8.64 -13.96
C SER A 126 10.25 8.15 -13.31
N VAL A 127 10.61 6.88 -13.49
CA VAL A 127 11.72 6.21 -12.80
C VAL A 127 12.80 5.71 -13.72
#